data_36ae0af4b1e426466fa5fb5ce4b77dc4
#
_entry.id   36ae0af4b1e426466fa5fb5ce4b77dc4
#
_cell.length_a   1.000
_cell.length_b   1.000
_cell.length_c   1.000
_cell.angle_alpha   90.00
_cell.angle_beta   90.00
_cell.angle_gamma   90.00
#
_symmetry.space_group_name_H-M   'P 1'
#
loop_
_entity.id
_entity.type
_entity.pdbx_description
1 polymer ?
#
loop_
_entity_poly.entity_id
_entity_poly.type
_entity_poly.pdbx_seq_one_letter_code
_entity_poly.pdbx_strand_id
1 'polypeptide(L)'
;MDKSEPPSTGDTKTRLAALDMSGEEFRQVGYKLVDNIASFLDDIHNRRVQSSDAVAAAQEVLGDEALPDRGSAAGDIIDQISSLLLEKSLLTAHPRFWAYINGSASPIGALADMLAAAINPNLATWSVGPVASEIERQSVQWIAELLNYPRDAGGL
;
A
#
# COMPACT_ATOMS: atom_id res chain seq x y z
N MET A 1 2.41 -0.81 -55.10
CA MET A 1 3.11 -0.98 -53.85
C MET A 1 3.24 0.43 -53.23
N ASP A 2 2.22 0.82 -52.54
CA ASP A 2 2.14 2.13 -51.86
C ASP A 2 2.67 1.94 -50.42
N LYS A 3 3.78 2.57 -50.11
CA LYS A 3 4.35 2.60 -48.76
C LYS A 3 3.81 3.84 -48.07
N SER A 4 2.67 3.69 -47.42
CA SER A 4 2.20 4.73 -46.50
C SER A 4 3.12 4.75 -45.27
N GLU A 5 3.87 5.87 -45.10
CA GLU A 5 4.60 6.21 -43.89
C GLU A 5 3.67 6.15 -42.65
N PRO A 6 4.16 5.62 -41.53
CA PRO A 6 3.42 5.71 -40.28
C PRO A 6 3.24 7.19 -39.87
N PRO A 7 2.11 7.55 -39.27
CA PRO A 7 1.87 8.93 -38.85
C PRO A 7 2.96 9.36 -37.86
N SER A 8 3.50 10.56 -38.05
CA SER A 8 4.45 11.20 -37.16
C SER A 8 3.87 11.26 -35.75
N THR A 9 4.62 10.80 -34.77
CA THR A 9 4.34 10.97 -33.34
C THR A 9 4.31 12.46 -33.02
N GLY A 10 3.16 13.08 -33.23
CA GLY A 10 2.89 14.44 -32.77
C GLY A 10 3.05 14.48 -31.26
N ASP A 11 3.71 15.53 -30.82
CA ASP A 11 3.99 15.97 -29.48
C ASP A 11 2.80 15.62 -28.52
N THR A 12 2.88 14.47 -27.88
CA THR A 12 1.92 14.07 -26.86
C THR A 12 2.25 14.97 -25.66
N LYS A 13 1.66 16.16 -25.59
CA LYS A 13 1.68 16.96 -24.38
C LYS A 13 1.30 16.03 -23.25
N THR A 14 2.26 15.70 -22.40
CA THR A 14 2.08 14.88 -21.21
C THR A 14 0.95 15.53 -20.41
N ARG A 15 -0.22 14.92 -20.47
CA ARG A 15 -1.40 15.39 -19.73
C ARG A 15 -1.17 14.95 -18.29
N LEU A 16 -0.57 15.82 -17.49
CA LEU A 16 -0.42 15.59 -16.05
C LEU A 16 -1.83 15.54 -15.47
N ALA A 17 -2.22 14.38 -14.97
CA ALA A 17 -3.45 14.29 -14.18
C ALA A 17 -3.22 15.02 -12.84
N ALA A 18 -4.30 15.54 -12.26
CA ALA A 18 -4.19 16.27 -10.98
C ALA A 18 -3.61 15.43 -9.83
N LEU A 19 -3.56 14.10 -9.97
CA LEU A 19 -3.01 13.14 -9.01
C LEU A 19 -1.62 12.62 -9.41
N ASP A 20 -1.07 13.05 -10.55
CA ASP A 20 0.27 12.65 -10.97
C ASP A 20 1.32 13.35 -10.11
N MET A 21 2.34 12.59 -9.73
CA MET A 21 3.55 13.13 -9.11
C MET A 21 4.78 12.71 -9.91
N SER A 22 5.83 13.51 -9.85
CA SER A 22 7.10 13.17 -10.47
C SER A 22 7.78 12.00 -9.75
N GLY A 23 8.63 11.25 -10.46
CA GLY A 23 9.42 10.19 -9.81
C GLY A 23 10.33 10.70 -8.70
N GLU A 24 10.75 11.97 -8.75
CA GLU A 24 11.54 12.60 -7.69
C GLU A 24 10.69 12.89 -6.45
N GLU A 25 9.52 13.46 -6.63
CA GLU A 25 8.55 13.70 -5.55
C GLU A 25 8.10 12.38 -4.91
N PHE A 26 7.81 11.35 -5.73
CA PHE A 26 7.50 10.01 -5.24
C PHE A 26 8.61 9.45 -4.35
N ARG A 27 9.89 9.61 -4.74
CA ARG A 27 11.02 9.17 -3.91
C ARG A 27 11.09 9.93 -2.59
N GLN A 28 10.98 11.26 -2.63
CA GLN A 28 11.08 12.09 -1.42
C GLN A 28 10.00 11.73 -0.39
N VAL A 29 8.75 11.65 -0.84
CA VAL A 29 7.62 11.29 0.00
C VAL A 29 7.73 9.83 0.45
N GLY A 30 8.10 8.92 -0.47
CA GLY A 30 8.22 7.50 -0.20
C GLY A 30 9.33 7.18 0.80
N TYR A 31 10.51 7.76 0.67
CA TYR A 31 11.60 7.54 1.63
C TYR A 31 11.21 8.02 3.04
N LYS A 32 10.57 9.17 3.14
CA LYS A 32 10.09 9.67 4.42
C LYS A 32 9.06 8.73 5.06
N LEU A 33 8.13 8.21 4.27
CA LEU A 33 7.14 7.24 4.75
C LEU A 33 7.82 5.93 5.20
N VAL A 34 8.79 5.43 4.43
CA VAL A 34 9.55 4.23 4.79
C VAL A 34 10.33 4.43 6.09
N ASP A 35 10.99 5.58 6.27
CA ASP A 35 11.71 5.92 7.50
C ASP A 35 10.77 6.02 8.71
N ASN A 36 9.59 6.61 8.54
CA ASN A 36 8.56 6.67 9.59
C ASN A 36 8.08 5.27 9.99
N ILE A 37 7.82 4.40 9.01
CA ILE A 37 7.41 3.01 9.25
C ILE A 37 8.54 2.23 9.93
N ALA A 38 9.79 2.34 9.48
CA ALA A 38 10.94 1.69 10.08
C ALA A 38 11.10 2.09 11.55
N SER A 39 11.07 3.39 11.82
CA SER A 39 11.12 3.92 13.19
C SER A 39 9.98 3.41 14.07
N PHE A 40 8.78 3.31 13.49
CA PHE A 40 7.62 2.73 14.18
C PHE A 40 7.83 1.25 14.53
N LEU A 41 8.34 0.46 13.58
CA LEU A 41 8.60 -0.97 13.80
C LEU A 41 9.66 -1.21 14.86
N ASP A 42 10.71 -0.39 14.89
CA ASP A 42 11.77 -0.45 15.90
C ASP A 42 11.28 -0.10 17.30
N ASP A 43 10.32 0.82 17.40
CA ASP A 43 9.83 1.37 18.67
C ASP A 43 8.47 0.80 19.12
N ILE A 44 7.84 -0.08 18.35
CA ILE A 44 6.47 -0.55 18.63
C ILE A 44 6.29 -1.10 20.04
N HIS A 45 7.30 -1.78 20.58
CA HIS A 45 7.26 -2.39 21.92
C HIS A 45 7.24 -1.36 23.07
N ASN A 46 7.67 -0.13 22.84
CA ASN A 46 7.64 0.97 23.80
C ASN A 46 6.33 1.78 23.73
N ARG A 47 5.56 1.59 22.68
CA ARG A 47 4.33 2.35 22.44
C ARG A 47 3.16 1.83 23.28
N ARG A 48 2.08 2.57 23.29
CA ARG A 48 0.81 2.10 23.85
C ARG A 48 0.13 1.17 22.84
N VAL A 49 -0.47 0.10 23.31
CA VAL A 49 -1.25 -0.82 22.45
C VAL A 49 -2.43 -0.09 21.80
N GLN A 50 -3.06 0.83 22.54
CA GLN A 50 -4.20 1.63 22.08
C GLN A 50 -4.11 3.03 22.67
N SER A 51 -4.40 4.05 21.88
CA SER A 51 -4.57 5.42 22.34
C SER A 51 -5.99 5.65 22.85
N SER A 52 -6.12 6.27 24.01
CA SER A 52 -7.45 6.58 24.58
C SER A 52 -8.13 7.78 23.92
N ASP A 53 -7.38 8.59 23.18
CA ASP A 53 -7.80 9.82 22.50
C ASP A 53 -7.86 9.67 20.96
N ALA A 54 -7.77 8.45 20.46
CA ALA A 54 -7.67 8.17 19.02
C ALA A 54 -8.78 8.84 18.18
N VAL A 55 -10.02 8.75 18.66
CA VAL A 55 -11.17 9.34 17.94
C VAL A 55 -11.11 10.86 17.96
N ALA A 56 -10.81 11.46 19.12
CA ALA A 56 -10.71 12.92 19.25
C ALA A 56 -9.57 13.46 18.38
N ALA A 57 -8.40 12.82 18.40
CA ALA A 57 -7.27 13.18 17.57
C ALA A 57 -7.57 13.05 16.07
N ALA A 58 -8.28 11.99 15.67
CA ALA A 58 -8.70 11.83 14.29
C ALA A 58 -9.69 12.91 13.85
N GLN A 59 -10.66 13.26 14.69
CA GLN A 59 -11.62 14.33 14.43
C GLN A 59 -10.94 15.71 14.35
N GLU A 60 -9.95 15.97 15.19
CA GLU A 60 -9.16 17.21 15.16
C GLU A 60 -8.36 17.35 13.87
N VAL A 61 -7.73 16.26 13.41
CA VAL A 61 -6.89 16.25 12.21
C VAL A 61 -7.73 16.25 10.92
N LEU A 62 -8.78 15.45 10.86
CA LEU A 62 -9.60 15.29 9.67
C LEU A 62 -10.66 16.39 9.53
N GLY A 63 -11.07 16.99 10.66
CA GLY A 63 -12.12 18.01 10.69
C GLY A 63 -13.49 17.45 10.34
N ASP A 64 -14.47 18.36 10.29
CA ASP A 64 -15.85 18.10 9.84
C ASP A 64 -16.23 19.13 8.75
N GLU A 65 -15.27 19.50 7.93
CA GLU A 65 -15.44 20.49 6.90
C GLU A 65 -15.99 19.86 5.61
N ALA A 66 -16.59 20.69 4.77
CA ALA A 66 -17.03 20.26 3.45
C ALA A 66 -15.82 19.85 2.57
N LEU A 67 -16.10 19.10 1.51
CA LEU A 67 -15.06 18.72 0.53
C LEU A 67 -14.28 19.96 0.08
N PRO A 68 -12.95 19.98 0.22
CA PRO A 68 -12.14 21.12 -0.13
C PRO A 68 -12.16 21.38 -1.65
N ASP A 69 -12.22 22.63 -2.05
CA ASP A 69 -12.19 23.06 -3.45
C ASP A 69 -10.82 22.83 -4.13
N ARG A 70 -9.78 22.64 -3.33
CA ARG A 70 -8.40 22.45 -3.80
C ARG A 70 -7.74 21.28 -3.07
N GLY A 71 -6.91 20.52 -3.81
CA GLY A 71 -6.07 19.47 -3.23
C GLY A 71 -4.93 20.05 -2.36
N SER A 72 -4.41 19.23 -1.49
CA SER A 72 -3.22 19.51 -0.67
C SER A 72 -1.98 18.83 -1.30
N ALA A 73 -0.79 19.27 -0.89
CA ALA A 73 0.45 18.64 -1.33
C ALA A 73 0.52 17.18 -0.81
N ALA A 74 0.96 16.26 -1.66
CA ALA A 74 1.01 14.84 -1.32
C ALA A 74 1.87 14.56 -0.08
N GLY A 75 2.99 15.28 0.07
CA GLY A 75 3.86 15.17 1.24
C GLY A 75 3.14 15.54 2.54
N ASP A 76 2.38 16.63 2.55
CA ASP A 76 1.65 17.09 3.74
C ASP A 76 0.56 16.07 4.15
N ILE A 77 -0.16 15.51 3.16
CA ILE A 77 -1.17 14.48 3.40
C ILE A 77 -0.53 13.23 4.00
N ILE A 78 0.55 12.74 3.40
CA ILE A 78 1.25 11.54 3.88
C ILE A 78 1.81 11.77 5.29
N ASP A 79 2.40 12.92 5.56
CA ASP A 79 2.92 13.25 6.88
C ASP A 79 1.82 13.25 7.95
N GLN A 80 0.75 13.96 7.68
CA GLN A 80 -0.37 14.09 8.61
C GLN A 80 -1.03 12.73 8.88
N ILE A 81 -1.35 11.98 7.82
CA ILE A 81 -2.05 10.71 7.95
C ILE A 81 -1.14 9.61 8.51
N SER A 82 0.13 9.54 8.10
CA SER A 82 1.05 8.56 8.67
C SER A 82 1.28 8.78 10.16
N SER A 83 1.49 10.03 10.60
CA SER A 83 1.61 10.37 12.01
C SER A 83 0.37 9.94 12.80
N LEU A 84 -0.83 10.32 12.33
CA LEU A 84 -2.09 9.95 12.96
C LEU A 84 -2.24 8.43 13.09
N LEU A 85 -1.99 7.69 12.01
CA LEU A 85 -2.14 6.23 11.99
C LEU A 85 -1.10 5.52 12.86
N LEU A 86 0.18 5.91 12.78
CA LEU A 86 1.26 5.28 13.53
C LEU A 86 1.18 5.56 15.04
N GLU A 87 0.59 6.70 15.44
CA GLU A 87 0.52 7.08 16.85
C GLU A 87 -0.82 6.71 17.52
N LYS A 88 -1.92 6.72 16.77
CA LYS A 88 -3.27 6.63 17.34
C LYS A 88 -4.00 5.32 17.04
N SER A 89 -3.53 4.49 16.12
CA SER A 89 -4.17 3.21 15.81
C SER A 89 -4.04 2.20 16.95
N LEU A 90 -4.93 1.21 16.94
CA LEU A 90 -4.76 -0.01 17.73
C LEU A 90 -3.62 -0.82 17.14
N LEU A 91 -2.55 -1.03 17.90
CA LEU A 91 -1.34 -1.68 17.44
C LEU A 91 -1.43 -3.21 17.59
N THR A 92 -2.00 -3.89 16.60
CA THR A 92 -2.19 -5.35 16.61
C THR A 92 -0.88 -6.13 16.57
N ALA A 93 0.20 -5.55 16.05
CA ALA A 93 1.54 -6.14 16.06
C ALA A 93 2.32 -5.91 17.38
N HIS A 94 1.73 -5.19 18.33
CA HIS A 94 2.39 -4.92 19.60
C HIS A 94 2.53 -6.20 20.45
N PRO A 95 3.68 -6.50 21.09
CA PRO A 95 3.90 -7.74 21.89
C PRO A 95 2.90 -7.93 23.03
N ARG A 96 2.27 -6.86 23.53
CA ARG A 96 1.25 -6.91 24.58
C ARG A 96 -0.19 -6.88 24.04
N PHE A 97 -0.38 -7.01 22.73
CA PHE A 97 -1.71 -7.14 22.14
C PHE A 97 -2.16 -8.60 22.17
N TRP A 98 -3.23 -8.90 22.90
CA TRP A 98 -3.73 -10.26 23.14
C TRP A 98 -5.23 -10.41 22.79
N ALA A 99 -5.77 -9.40 22.12
CA ALA A 99 -7.18 -9.39 21.76
C ALA A 99 -7.37 -9.80 20.29
N TYR A 100 -8.54 -10.35 20.01
CA TYR A 100 -9.01 -10.74 18.68
C TYR A 100 -8.16 -11.86 18.02
N ILE A 101 -8.59 -12.26 16.81
CA ILE A 101 -7.88 -13.23 15.97
C ILE A 101 -7.27 -12.45 14.80
N ASN A 102 -6.10 -11.85 15.02
CA ASN A 102 -5.41 -11.04 14.04
C ASN A 102 -4.01 -11.57 13.78
N GLY A 103 -3.60 -11.57 12.52
CA GLY A 103 -2.18 -11.71 12.17
C GLY A 103 -1.42 -10.42 12.50
N SER A 104 -0.13 -10.55 12.82
CA SER A 104 0.77 -9.41 12.91
C SER A 104 1.13 -8.91 11.52
N ALA A 105 1.32 -7.60 11.37
CA ALA A 105 1.88 -7.04 10.14
C ALA A 105 3.29 -7.59 9.90
N SER A 106 3.58 -7.93 8.65
CA SER A 106 4.91 -8.35 8.21
C SER A 106 5.61 -7.20 7.50
N PRO A 107 6.82 -6.78 7.91
CA PRO A 107 7.55 -5.72 7.23
C PRO A 107 7.77 -5.98 5.74
N ILE A 108 8.11 -7.23 5.38
CA ILE A 108 8.26 -7.60 3.97
C ILE A 108 6.91 -7.59 3.24
N GLY A 109 5.81 -7.92 3.92
CA GLY A 109 4.45 -7.82 3.37
C GLY A 109 4.09 -6.37 3.04
N ALA A 110 4.38 -5.43 3.92
CA ALA A 110 4.13 -4.00 3.66
C ALA A 110 4.89 -3.49 2.41
N LEU A 111 6.13 -3.91 2.21
CA LEU A 111 6.90 -3.58 1.00
C LEU A 111 6.33 -4.26 -0.25
N ALA A 112 5.85 -5.50 -0.12
CA ALA A 112 5.21 -6.23 -1.21
C ALA A 112 3.87 -5.58 -1.62
N ASP A 113 3.07 -5.12 -0.65
CA ASP A 113 1.82 -4.40 -0.90
C ASP A 113 2.07 -3.08 -1.63
N MET A 114 3.11 -2.34 -1.22
CA MET A 114 3.51 -1.11 -1.94
C MET A 114 3.89 -1.40 -3.40
N LEU A 115 4.64 -2.49 -3.65
CA LEU A 115 4.98 -2.91 -5.01
C LEU A 115 3.74 -3.35 -5.80
N ALA A 116 2.86 -4.13 -5.17
CA ALA A 116 1.62 -4.58 -5.79
C ALA A 116 0.71 -3.40 -6.15
N ALA A 117 0.57 -2.42 -5.27
CA ALA A 117 -0.20 -1.20 -5.53
C ALA A 117 0.40 -0.37 -6.68
N ALA A 118 1.73 -0.30 -6.79
CA ALA A 118 2.40 0.44 -7.87
C ALA A 118 2.23 -0.22 -9.24
N ILE A 119 2.22 -1.56 -9.31
CA ILE A 119 2.03 -2.31 -10.55
C ILE A 119 0.54 -2.46 -10.88
N ASN A 120 -0.30 -2.58 -9.84
CA ASN A 120 -1.75 -2.81 -9.93
C ASN A 120 -2.11 -3.97 -10.88
N PRO A 121 -1.58 -5.19 -10.67
CA PRO A 121 -1.78 -6.31 -11.57
C PRO A 121 -3.25 -6.76 -11.55
N ASN A 122 -3.80 -7.06 -12.72
CA ASN A 122 -5.14 -7.61 -12.84
C ASN A 122 -5.07 -9.15 -12.92
N LEU A 123 -5.62 -9.84 -11.90
CA LEU A 123 -5.66 -11.31 -11.84
C LEU A 123 -6.97 -11.91 -12.35
N ALA A 124 -7.86 -11.13 -12.97
CA ALA A 124 -9.14 -11.64 -13.46
C ALA A 124 -8.98 -12.77 -14.50
N THR A 125 -7.92 -12.75 -15.28
CA THR A 125 -7.56 -13.82 -16.20
C THR A 125 -6.05 -14.00 -16.27
N TRP A 126 -5.61 -15.25 -16.48
CA TRP A 126 -4.21 -15.59 -16.66
C TRP A 126 -3.50 -14.79 -17.76
N SER A 127 -4.21 -14.54 -18.87
CA SER A 127 -3.65 -13.78 -20.00
C SER A 127 -3.40 -12.30 -19.70
N VAL A 128 -4.08 -11.74 -18.70
CA VAL A 128 -3.97 -10.33 -18.32
C VAL A 128 -2.93 -10.13 -17.22
N GLY A 129 -2.83 -11.07 -16.28
CA GLY A 129 -1.87 -11.01 -15.17
C GLY A 129 -1.03 -12.28 -15.03
N PRO A 130 -0.27 -12.73 -16.05
CA PRO A 130 0.37 -14.05 -16.03
C PRO A 130 1.38 -14.21 -14.89
N VAL A 131 2.18 -13.19 -14.59
CA VAL A 131 3.20 -13.26 -13.51
C VAL A 131 2.53 -13.33 -12.14
N ALA A 132 1.56 -12.47 -11.88
CA ALA A 132 0.85 -12.44 -10.60
C ALA A 132 0.06 -13.72 -10.38
N SER A 133 -0.58 -14.27 -11.43
CA SER A 133 -1.30 -15.56 -11.39
C SER A 133 -0.36 -16.75 -11.12
N GLU A 134 0.88 -16.73 -11.63
CA GLU A 134 1.88 -17.76 -11.30
C GLU A 134 2.35 -17.67 -9.85
N ILE A 135 2.55 -16.45 -9.32
CA ILE A 135 2.90 -16.26 -7.91
C ILE A 135 1.77 -16.79 -7.01
N GLU A 136 0.51 -16.46 -7.34
CA GLU A 136 -0.66 -16.95 -6.62
C GLU A 136 -0.72 -18.48 -6.64
N ARG A 137 -0.64 -19.10 -7.82
CA ARG A 137 -0.65 -20.56 -7.99
C ARG A 137 0.44 -21.23 -7.14
N GLN A 138 1.67 -20.71 -7.16
CA GLN A 138 2.77 -21.25 -6.38
C GLN A 138 2.51 -21.11 -4.88
N SER A 139 1.99 -19.97 -4.44
CA SER A 139 1.67 -19.72 -3.04
C SER A 139 0.59 -20.68 -2.53
N VAL A 140 -0.46 -20.90 -3.32
CA VAL A 140 -1.53 -21.87 -3.03
C VAL A 140 -0.95 -23.28 -2.90
N GLN A 141 -0.05 -23.69 -3.80
CA GLN A 141 0.60 -25.01 -3.73
C GLN A 141 1.44 -25.18 -2.45
N TRP A 142 2.20 -24.15 -2.05
CA TRP A 142 2.96 -24.22 -0.81
C TRP A 142 2.07 -24.30 0.43
N ILE A 143 0.96 -23.57 0.45
CA ILE A 143 -0.03 -23.67 1.54
C ILE A 143 -0.65 -25.07 1.57
N ALA A 144 -1.01 -25.63 0.42
CA ALA A 144 -1.52 -27.01 0.35
C ALA A 144 -0.52 -28.03 0.91
N GLU A 145 0.77 -27.93 0.55
CA GLU A 145 1.82 -28.77 1.08
C GLU A 145 1.98 -28.64 2.62
N LEU A 146 1.94 -27.42 3.15
CA LEU A 146 2.00 -27.16 4.59
C LEU A 146 0.85 -27.81 5.37
N LEU A 147 -0.32 -27.93 4.73
CA LEU A 147 -1.52 -28.53 5.31
C LEU A 147 -1.67 -30.03 4.99
N ASN A 148 -0.67 -30.65 4.36
CA ASN A 148 -0.69 -32.03 3.84
C ASN A 148 -1.85 -32.28 2.85
N TYR A 149 -2.25 -31.28 2.09
CA TYR A 149 -3.16 -31.44 0.94
C TYR A 149 -2.36 -31.84 -0.31
N PRO A 150 -3.01 -32.47 -1.30
CA PRO A 150 -2.40 -32.70 -2.61
C PRO A 150 -1.86 -31.38 -3.20
N ARG A 151 -0.67 -31.44 -3.81
CA ARG A 151 -0.02 -30.24 -4.37
C ARG A 151 -0.80 -29.64 -5.55
N ASP A 152 -1.63 -30.42 -6.20
CA ASP A 152 -2.53 -30.01 -7.28
C ASP A 152 -3.90 -29.54 -6.79
N ALA A 153 -4.10 -29.41 -5.48
CA ALA A 153 -5.30 -28.83 -4.92
C ALA A 153 -5.46 -27.37 -5.38
N GLY A 154 -6.67 -27.03 -5.80
CA GLY A 154 -7.02 -25.66 -6.13
C GLY A 154 -7.21 -24.80 -4.88
N GLY A 155 -7.05 -23.49 -5.04
CA GLY A 155 -7.30 -22.48 -4.00
C GLY A 155 -7.46 -21.10 -4.64
N LEU A 156 -8.09 -20.18 -3.91
CA LEU A 156 -8.26 -18.76 -4.24
C LEU A 156 -7.78 -17.93 -3.06
#